data_cef025c476247be31083f4489e8bc036
#
_entry.id   cef025c476247be31083f4489e8bc036
#
_cell.length_a   1.000
_cell.length_b   1.000
_cell.length_c   1.000
_cell.angle_alpha   90.00
_cell.angle_beta   90.00
_cell.angle_gamma   90.00
#
_symmetry.space_group_name_H-M   'P 1'
#
loop_
_entity.id
_entity.type
_entity.pdbx_description
1 polymer ?
#
loop_
_entity_poly.entity_id
_entity_poly.type
_entity_poly.pdbx_seq_one_letter_code
_entity_poly.pdbx_strand_id
1 'polypeptide(L)'
;MTDKKPEEKVDDKEKAEFIEKENALLKEINELRTNPKAYAEKIEKNKKYFDDKNVYRHPEDQAGVRTKEGAEAYDEAIDFLKNKAVPVEALVRSKGLNKLAFDILSEYQKNVDAEIDLDGLMGKYGKFAGAFREVCQFGSYRPEQIIINLVVSDGDKTRGQRDALFEAGLKQAGVAFGKHDIYKFLTVITGSAKYENTVDADDTA
;
A
#
# COMPACT_ATOMS: atom_id res chain seq x y z
N MET A 1 18.32 27.18 18.44
CA MET A 1 17.52 26.30 19.30
C MET A 1 16.40 25.81 18.43
N THR A 2 16.51 24.60 17.93
CA THR A 2 15.48 23.95 17.13
C THR A 2 14.52 23.28 18.12
N ASP A 3 13.32 23.85 18.27
CA ASP A 3 12.24 23.22 19.01
C ASP A 3 11.89 21.88 18.34
N LYS A 4 12.37 20.79 18.92
CA LYS A 4 11.87 19.45 18.57
C LYS A 4 10.40 19.39 19.01
N LYS A 5 9.49 19.30 18.01
CA LYS A 5 8.09 18.93 18.27
C LYS A 5 8.08 17.67 19.14
N PRO A 6 7.32 17.60 20.23
CA PRO A 6 7.26 16.37 21.04
C PRO A 6 6.79 15.22 20.16
N GLU A 7 7.46 14.08 20.22
CA GLU A 7 6.98 12.84 19.61
C GLU A 7 5.61 12.51 20.24
N GLU A 8 4.56 12.61 19.44
CA GLU A 8 3.20 12.27 19.83
C GLU A 8 3.18 10.75 20.09
N LYS A 9 3.05 10.35 21.36
CA LYS A 9 2.91 8.93 21.71
C LYS A 9 1.60 8.43 21.14
N VAL A 10 1.69 7.55 20.13
CA VAL A 10 0.53 6.84 19.59
C VAL A 10 -0.10 6.02 20.72
N ASP A 11 -1.39 6.20 20.94
CA ASP A 11 -2.15 5.46 21.97
C ASP A 11 -2.16 3.95 21.61
N ASP A 12 -2.10 3.09 22.60
CA ASP A 12 -2.10 1.63 22.40
C ASP A 12 -3.34 1.14 21.62
N LYS A 13 -4.47 1.83 21.76
CA LYS A 13 -5.67 1.59 20.97
C LYS A 13 -5.47 1.92 19.50
N GLU A 14 -4.82 3.02 19.19
CA GLU A 14 -4.52 3.43 17.82
C GLU A 14 -3.50 2.48 17.16
N LYS A 15 -2.49 2.02 17.92
CA LYS A 15 -1.56 0.99 17.44
C LYS A 15 -2.27 -0.31 17.06
N ALA A 16 -3.17 -0.78 17.94
CA ALA A 16 -3.96 -1.98 17.66
C ALA A 16 -4.82 -1.82 16.39
N GLU A 17 -5.43 -0.65 16.20
CA GLU A 17 -6.20 -0.33 15.00
C GLU A 17 -5.33 -0.36 13.73
N PHE A 18 -4.12 0.20 13.78
CA PHE A 18 -3.20 0.18 12.63
C PHE A 18 -2.74 -1.24 12.30
N ILE A 19 -2.46 -2.08 13.28
CA ILE A 19 -2.15 -3.49 13.07
C ILE A 19 -3.32 -4.23 12.39
N GLU A 20 -4.56 -3.97 12.80
CA GLU A 20 -5.73 -4.53 12.14
C GLU A 20 -5.85 -4.06 10.68
N LYS A 21 -5.54 -2.79 10.39
CA LYS A 21 -5.49 -2.25 9.02
C LYS A 21 -4.43 -2.94 8.18
N GLU A 22 -3.22 -3.12 8.72
CA GLU A 22 -2.13 -3.82 8.03
C GLU A 22 -2.48 -5.27 7.70
N ASN A 23 -3.16 -5.96 8.62
CA ASN A 23 -3.67 -7.31 8.37
C ASN A 23 -4.73 -7.32 7.26
N ALA A 24 -5.66 -6.36 7.28
CA ALA A 24 -6.67 -6.23 6.25
C ALA A 24 -6.06 -5.86 4.89
N LEU A 25 -5.04 -4.99 4.86
CA LEU A 25 -4.30 -4.66 3.64
C LEU A 25 -3.61 -5.87 3.01
N LEU A 26 -2.92 -6.68 3.80
CA LEU A 26 -2.29 -7.90 3.30
C LEU A 26 -3.33 -8.87 2.73
N LYS A 27 -4.50 -8.98 3.38
CA LYS A 27 -5.61 -9.77 2.88
C LYS A 27 -6.11 -9.25 1.53
N GLU A 28 -6.34 -7.94 1.39
CA GLU A 28 -6.79 -7.31 0.14
C GLU A 28 -5.78 -7.50 -1.00
N ILE A 29 -4.48 -7.35 -0.71
CA ILE A 29 -3.41 -7.63 -1.69
C ILE A 29 -3.51 -9.08 -2.18
N ASN A 30 -3.70 -10.02 -1.26
CA ASN A 30 -3.75 -11.43 -1.61
C ASN A 30 -5.03 -11.80 -2.38
N GLU A 31 -6.17 -11.19 -2.08
CA GLU A 31 -7.39 -11.33 -2.88
C GLU A 31 -7.18 -10.81 -4.31
N LEU A 32 -6.58 -9.63 -4.48
CA LEU A 32 -6.22 -9.08 -5.77
C LEU A 32 -5.29 -10.02 -6.56
N ARG A 33 -4.21 -10.47 -5.93
CA ARG A 33 -3.17 -11.29 -6.56
C ARG A 33 -3.67 -12.65 -7.01
N THR A 34 -4.46 -13.32 -6.16
CA THR A 34 -4.92 -14.68 -6.43
C THR A 34 -6.18 -14.75 -7.27
N ASN A 35 -7.00 -13.72 -7.29
CA ASN A 35 -8.24 -13.68 -8.07
C ASN A 35 -8.52 -12.29 -8.66
N PRO A 36 -7.69 -11.83 -9.63
CA PRO A 36 -7.84 -10.51 -10.22
C PRO A 36 -9.19 -10.28 -10.89
N LYS A 37 -9.80 -11.30 -11.51
CA LYS A 37 -11.12 -11.18 -12.14
C LYS A 37 -12.22 -10.85 -11.14
N ALA A 38 -12.25 -11.53 -10.00
CA ALA A 38 -13.21 -11.23 -8.94
C ALA A 38 -12.91 -9.84 -8.31
N TYR A 39 -11.64 -9.45 -8.22
CA TYR A 39 -11.28 -8.14 -7.71
C TYR A 39 -11.75 -7.00 -8.63
N ALA A 40 -11.81 -7.21 -9.95
CA ALA A 40 -12.38 -6.26 -10.90
C ALA A 40 -13.83 -5.88 -10.56
N GLU A 41 -14.62 -6.82 -10.00
CA GLU A 41 -16.00 -6.53 -9.59
C GLU A 41 -16.07 -5.52 -8.41
N LYS A 42 -15.07 -5.53 -7.51
CA LYS A 42 -14.97 -4.52 -6.44
C LYS A 42 -14.76 -3.14 -7.06
N ILE A 43 -13.87 -3.02 -8.04
CA ILE A 43 -13.58 -1.75 -8.72
C ILE A 43 -14.83 -1.27 -9.50
N GLU A 44 -15.55 -2.16 -10.19
CA GLU A 44 -16.80 -1.82 -10.90
C GLU A 44 -17.85 -1.23 -9.96
N LYS A 45 -18.04 -1.84 -8.78
CA LYS A 45 -18.97 -1.34 -7.75
C LYS A 45 -18.60 0.06 -7.27
N ASN A 46 -17.33 0.41 -7.28
CA ASN A 46 -16.84 1.71 -6.84
C ASN A 46 -17.01 2.82 -7.91
N LYS A 47 -17.16 2.49 -9.19
CA LYS A 47 -17.38 3.48 -10.26
C LYS A 47 -18.62 4.36 -10.06
N LYS A 48 -19.66 3.85 -9.43
CA LYS A 48 -20.90 4.61 -9.15
C LYS A 48 -20.68 5.84 -8.22
N TYR A 49 -19.51 5.93 -7.60
CA TYR A 49 -19.16 7.03 -6.71
C TYR A 49 -18.46 8.20 -7.42
N PHE A 50 -18.26 8.11 -8.74
CA PHE A 50 -17.81 9.24 -9.53
C PHE A 50 -18.96 10.19 -9.85
N ASP A 51 -18.68 11.49 -9.78
CA ASP A 51 -19.54 12.52 -10.33
C ASP A 51 -19.11 12.89 -11.77
N ASP A 52 -19.88 13.74 -12.43
CA ASP A 52 -19.64 14.23 -13.80
C ASP A 52 -18.38 15.12 -13.93
N LYS A 53 -17.71 15.42 -12.83
CA LYS A 53 -16.49 16.26 -12.76
C LYS A 53 -15.24 15.45 -12.44
N ASN A 54 -15.29 14.13 -12.57
CA ASN A 54 -14.21 13.21 -12.22
C ASN A 54 -13.79 13.30 -10.73
N VAL A 55 -14.75 13.58 -9.85
CA VAL A 55 -14.53 13.55 -8.40
C VAL A 55 -15.12 12.26 -7.84
N TYR A 56 -14.27 11.44 -7.26
CA TYR A 56 -14.68 10.24 -6.56
C TYR A 56 -15.18 10.58 -5.14
N ARG A 57 -16.41 10.14 -4.78
CA ARG A 57 -17.06 10.42 -3.50
C ARG A 57 -17.65 9.16 -2.89
N HIS A 58 -16.85 8.40 -2.18
CA HIS A 58 -17.38 7.26 -1.44
C HIS A 58 -18.18 7.75 -0.21
N PRO A 59 -19.32 7.10 0.13
CA PRO A 59 -20.17 7.54 1.25
C PRO A 59 -19.48 7.57 2.63
N GLU A 60 -18.45 6.73 2.82
CA GLU A 60 -17.68 6.69 4.07
C GLU A 60 -16.54 7.72 4.11
N ASP A 61 -16.26 8.40 3.00
CA ASP A 61 -15.21 9.40 2.92
C ASP A 61 -15.81 10.80 3.13
N GLN A 62 -15.23 11.59 4.02
CA GLN A 62 -15.75 12.94 4.33
C GLN A 62 -15.58 13.95 3.19
N ALA A 63 -14.63 13.71 2.30
CA ALA A 63 -14.31 14.59 1.18
C ALA A 63 -14.16 13.81 -0.12
N GLY A 64 -14.61 14.42 -1.23
CA GLY A 64 -14.36 13.86 -2.55
C GLY A 64 -12.91 14.04 -2.96
N VAL A 65 -12.41 13.06 -3.72
CA VAL A 65 -11.06 13.07 -4.30
C VAL A 65 -11.16 13.39 -5.78
N ARG A 66 -10.55 14.50 -6.19
CA ARG A 66 -10.41 14.82 -7.62
C ARG A 66 -9.35 13.91 -8.23
N THR A 67 -9.77 13.12 -9.20
CA THR A 67 -8.88 12.24 -9.95
C THR A 67 -8.31 12.96 -11.18
N LYS A 68 -7.19 12.48 -11.70
CA LYS A 68 -6.54 13.05 -12.90
C LYS A 68 -7.14 12.50 -14.19
N GLU A 69 -7.40 11.20 -14.24
CA GLU A 69 -7.90 10.48 -15.40
C GLU A 69 -9.39 10.11 -15.26
N GLY A 70 -9.98 10.32 -14.09
CA GLY A 70 -11.39 10.06 -13.85
C GLY A 70 -11.77 8.59 -13.93
N ALA A 71 -12.99 8.32 -14.32
CA ALA A 71 -13.52 6.97 -14.45
C ALA A 71 -12.80 6.12 -15.51
N GLU A 72 -12.11 6.75 -16.46
CA GLU A 72 -11.38 6.04 -17.52
C GLU A 72 -10.23 5.19 -16.97
N ALA A 73 -9.51 5.68 -15.94
CA ALA A 73 -8.47 4.89 -15.29
C ALA A 73 -9.02 3.66 -14.56
N TYR A 74 -10.25 3.76 -14.03
CA TYR A 74 -10.94 2.62 -13.43
C TYR A 74 -11.36 1.60 -14.49
N ASP A 75 -11.86 2.06 -15.64
CA ASP A 75 -12.22 1.18 -16.77
C ASP A 75 -11.01 0.42 -17.31
N GLU A 76 -9.87 1.10 -17.41
CA GLU A 76 -8.61 0.49 -17.83
C GLU A 76 -8.12 -0.54 -16.82
N ALA A 77 -8.22 -0.24 -15.51
CA ALA A 77 -7.87 -1.18 -14.44
C ALA A 77 -8.77 -2.43 -14.46
N ILE A 78 -10.08 -2.24 -14.66
CA ILE A 78 -11.05 -3.34 -14.80
C ILE A 78 -10.71 -4.22 -15.99
N ASP A 79 -10.43 -3.62 -17.17
CA ASP A 79 -10.03 -4.35 -18.37
C ASP A 79 -8.74 -5.15 -18.12
N PHE A 80 -7.75 -4.52 -17.51
CA PHE A 80 -6.51 -5.20 -17.13
C PHE A 80 -6.76 -6.42 -16.25
N LEU A 81 -7.52 -6.26 -15.18
CA LEU A 81 -7.81 -7.34 -14.23
C LEU A 81 -8.62 -8.50 -14.84
N LYS A 82 -9.55 -8.19 -15.74
CA LYS A 82 -10.39 -9.20 -16.40
C LYS A 82 -9.68 -9.95 -17.51
N ASN A 83 -8.85 -9.27 -18.29
CA ASN A 83 -8.41 -9.75 -19.59
C ASN A 83 -6.88 -9.95 -19.68
N LYS A 84 -6.07 -9.31 -18.83
CA LYS A 84 -4.61 -9.31 -18.95
C LYS A 84 -3.92 -9.86 -17.71
N ALA A 85 -4.46 -9.59 -16.52
CA ALA A 85 -3.85 -10.03 -15.26
C ALA A 85 -3.89 -11.56 -15.15
N VAL A 86 -2.72 -12.13 -14.83
CA VAL A 86 -2.58 -13.55 -14.49
C VAL A 86 -2.54 -13.68 -12.98
N PRO A 87 -3.34 -14.59 -12.38
CA PRO A 87 -3.25 -14.86 -10.95
C PRO A 87 -1.82 -15.23 -10.53
N VAL A 88 -1.37 -14.67 -9.43
CA VAL A 88 -0.06 -14.95 -8.84
C VAL A 88 -0.22 -15.39 -7.38
N GLU A 89 0.80 -15.98 -6.80
CA GLU A 89 0.72 -16.51 -5.45
C GLU A 89 0.46 -15.43 -4.39
N ALA A 90 -0.24 -15.83 -3.32
CA ALA A 90 -0.43 -15.00 -2.14
C ALA A 90 0.91 -14.73 -1.46
N LEU A 91 1.04 -13.53 -0.90
CA LEU A 91 2.21 -13.12 -0.12
C LEU A 91 2.08 -13.55 1.33
N VAL A 92 3.18 -14.01 1.92
CA VAL A 92 3.27 -14.32 3.35
C VAL A 92 3.90 -13.15 4.08
N ARG A 93 3.36 -12.79 5.25
CA ARG A 93 3.90 -11.70 6.06
C ARG A 93 5.33 -12.01 6.53
N SER A 94 6.23 -11.05 6.38
CA SER A 94 7.59 -11.08 6.92
C SER A 94 7.76 -9.99 7.98
N LYS A 95 8.22 -10.34 9.17
CA LYS A 95 8.47 -9.37 10.25
C LYS A 95 9.54 -8.34 9.86
N GLY A 96 10.61 -8.79 9.22
CA GLY A 96 11.66 -7.87 8.77
C GLY A 96 11.18 -6.90 7.69
N LEU A 97 10.34 -7.38 6.74
CA LEU A 97 9.73 -6.51 5.75
C LEU A 97 8.71 -5.55 6.38
N ASN A 98 7.98 -5.95 7.42
CA ASN A 98 7.11 -5.03 8.17
C ASN A 98 7.91 -3.89 8.81
N LYS A 99 9.03 -4.21 9.48
CA LYS A 99 9.91 -3.20 10.07
C LYS A 99 10.51 -2.28 9.01
N LEU A 100 10.89 -2.84 7.87
CA LEU A 100 11.36 -2.05 6.71
C LEU A 100 10.25 -1.10 6.20
N ALA A 101 9.03 -1.61 6.00
CA ALA A 101 7.90 -0.78 5.57
C ALA A 101 7.61 0.36 6.58
N PHE A 102 7.74 0.09 7.88
CA PHE A 102 7.57 1.10 8.92
C PHE A 102 8.68 2.16 8.91
N ASP A 103 9.95 1.78 8.70
CA ASP A 103 11.04 2.74 8.56
C ASP A 103 10.82 3.66 7.35
N ILE A 104 10.43 3.10 6.20
CA ILE A 104 10.12 3.86 4.99
C ILE A 104 8.93 4.82 5.26
N LEU A 105 7.87 4.32 5.89
CA LEU A 105 6.72 5.14 6.28
C LEU A 105 7.16 6.31 7.17
N SER A 106 8.04 6.06 8.13
CA SER A 106 8.56 7.09 9.04
C SER A 106 9.37 8.16 8.32
N GLU A 107 10.11 7.82 7.27
CA GLU A 107 10.82 8.80 6.46
C GLU A 107 9.84 9.66 5.62
N TYR A 108 8.84 9.05 4.98
CA TYR A 108 7.81 9.80 4.24
C TYR A 108 6.92 10.66 5.13
N GLN A 109 6.70 10.28 6.40
CA GLN A 109 6.02 11.14 7.37
C GLN A 109 6.79 12.43 7.66
N LYS A 110 8.12 12.39 7.63
CA LYS A 110 8.99 13.55 7.84
C LYS A 110 9.08 14.43 6.59
N ASN A 111 9.20 13.80 5.43
CA ASN A 111 9.32 14.44 4.15
C ASN A 111 8.73 13.54 3.04
N VAL A 112 7.64 13.99 2.42
CA VAL A 112 6.96 13.25 1.34
C VAL A 112 7.82 13.02 0.09
N ASP A 113 8.81 13.89 -0.12
CA ASP A 113 9.77 13.81 -1.21
C ASP A 113 11.12 13.20 -0.76
N ALA A 114 11.14 12.45 0.36
CA ALA A 114 12.36 11.83 0.85
C ALA A 114 12.94 10.85 -0.18
N GLU A 115 14.22 11.00 -0.46
CA GLU A 115 14.98 9.96 -1.16
C GLU A 115 15.30 8.84 -0.16
N ILE A 116 14.67 7.69 -0.35
CA ILE A 116 14.84 6.54 0.54
C ILE A 116 16.07 5.75 0.15
N ASP A 117 17.04 5.62 1.07
CA ASP A 117 18.15 4.66 0.95
C ASP A 117 17.63 3.24 1.19
N LEU A 118 17.00 2.68 0.15
CA LEU A 118 16.44 1.32 0.22
C LEU A 118 17.50 0.27 0.49
N ASP A 119 18.70 0.39 -0.09
CA ASP A 119 19.79 -0.58 0.08
C ASP A 119 20.26 -0.61 1.54
N GLY A 120 20.46 0.54 2.15
CA GLY A 120 20.81 0.66 3.56
C GLY A 120 19.73 0.12 4.50
N LEU A 121 18.47 0.42 4.22
CA LEU A 121 17.34 -0.03 5.03
C LEU A 121 17.06 -1.54 4.89
N MET A 122 17.11 -2.09 3.68
CA MET A 122 16.81 -3.50 3.42
C MET A 122 17.71 -4.45 4.21
N GLY A 123 18.98 -4.10 4.36
CA GLY A 123 19.95 -4.90 5.11
C GLY A 123 19.76 -4.88 6.64
N LYS A 124 18.99 -3.94 7.16
CA LYS A 124 18.85 -3.70 8.61
C LYS A 124 18.11 -4.83 9.34
N TYR A 125 17.08 -5.41 8.71
CA TYR A 125 16.19 -6.38 9.34
C TYR A 125 16.28 -7.78 8.75
N GLY A 126 17.09 -7.97 7.71
CA GLY A 126 17.22 -9.26 7.04
C GLY A 126 18.10 -9.22 5.82
N LYS A 127 18.10 -10.35 5.12
CA LYS A 127 18.78 -10.49 3.83
C LYS A 127 17.75 -10.78 2.76
N PHE A 128 17.78 -10.02 1.68
CA PHE A 128 16.89 -10.24 0.55
C PHE A 128 17.64 -10.85 -0.64
N ALA A 129 16.89 -11.55 -1.49
CA ALA A 129 17.38 -12.04 -2.78
C ALA A 129 16.24 -12.05 -3.81
N GLY A 130 16.57 -11.78 -5.07
CA GLY A 130 15.63 -11.74 -6.17
C GLY A 130 14.85 -10.42 -6.24
N ALA A 131 13.62 -10.49 -6.70
CA ALA A 131 12.78 -9.31 -6.87
C ALA A 131 12.48 -8.64 -5.54
N PHE A 132 12.52 -7.32 -5.53
CA PHE A 132 12.02 -6.44 -4.47
C PHE A 132 11.14 -5.37 -5.08
N ARG A 133 10.04 -5.04 -4.41
CA ARG A 133 9.14 -3.95 -4.79
C ARG A 133 8.71 -3.19 -3.54
N GLU A 134 8.51 -1.91 -3.74
CA GLU A 134 7.93 -1.01 -2.76
C GLU A 134 6.84 -0.18 -3.45
N VAL A 135 5.70 -0.03 -2.79
CA VAL A 135 4.62 0.85 -3.23
C VAL A 135 4.08 1.65 -2.05
N CYS A 136 3.68 2.89 -2.32
CA CYS A 136 3.10 3.81 -1.34
C CYS A 136 1.73 4.30 -1.79
N GLN A 137 0.84 4.52 -0.83
CA GLN A 137 -0.44 5.17 -1.09
C GLN A 137 -0.72 6.21 0.01
N PHE A 138 -0.99 7.44 -0.42
CA PHE A 138 -1.30 8.56 0.47
C PHE A 138 -2.80 8.87 0.49
N GLY A 139 -3.32 9.22 1.65
CA GLY A 139 -4.64 9.84 1.81
C GLY A 139 -5.80 8.90 2.10
N SER A 140 -5.70 7.61 1.80
CA SER A 140 -6.79 6.67 2.03
C SER A 140 -6.68 5.92 3.34
N TYR A 141 -7.84 5.65 3.95
CA TYR A 141 -7.96 4.95 5.23
C TYR A 141 -8.46 3.50 5.09
N ARG A 142 -9.33 3.24 4.11
CA ARG A 142 -9.95 1.92 3.91
C ARG A 142 -9.03 1.00 3.12
N PRO A 143 -8.73 -0.22 3.61
CA PRO A 143 -7.84 -1.18 2.93
C PRO A 143 -8.23 -1.46 1.47
N GLU A 144 -9.51 -1.70 1.20
CA GLU A 144 -10.02 -1.90 -0.17
C GLU A 144 -9.70 -0.70 -1.07
N GLN A 145 -9.98 0.54 -0.61
CA GLN A 145 -9.72 1.73 -1.41
C GLN A 145 -8.22 1.97 -1.64
N ILE A 146 -7.38 1.67 -0.66
CA ILE A 146 -5.92 1.75 -0.79
C ILE A 146 -5.45 0.85 -1.93
N ILE A 147 -5.87 -0.40 -1.95
CA ILE A 147 -5.47 -1.36 -2.99
C ILE A 147 -6.10 -1.00 -4.34
N ILE A 148 -7.35 -0.54 -4.38
CA ILE A 148 -7.96 -0.03 -5.62
C ILE A 148 -7.13 1.14 -6.18
N ASN A 149 -6.73 2.10 -5.35
CA ASN A 149 -5.93 3.25 -5.80
C ASN A 149 -4.57 2.83 -6.37
N LEU A 150 -3.90 1.86 -5.75
CA LEU A 150 -2.64 1.31 -6.25
C LEU A 150 -2.81 0.59 -7.60
N VAL A 151 -3.91 -0.14 -7.78
CA VAL A 151 -4.22 -0.84 -9.03
C VAL A 151 -4.62 0.12 -10.14
N VAL A 152 -5.47 1.10 -9.83
CA VAL A 152 -5.90 2.14 -10.77
C VAL A 152 -4.72 3.03 -11.16
N SER A 153 -3.88 3.38 -10.17
CA SER A 153 -2.67 4.19 -10.37
C SER A 153 -2.96 5.49 -11.13
N ASP A 154 -4.01 6.23 -10.70
CA ASP A 154 -4.51 7.43 -11.36
C ASP A 154 -3.42 8.48 -11.56
N GLY A 155 -3.24 8.93 -12.81
CA GLY A 155 -2.24 9.92 -13.20
C GLY A 155 -0.83 9.38 -13.41
N ASP A 156 -0.59 8.08 -13.20
CA ASP A 156 0.63 7.38 -13.60
C ASP A 156 0.35 6.46 -14.79
N LYS A 157 0.67 6.91 -15.98
CA LYS A 157 0.44 6.13 -17.21
C LYS A 157 1.30 4.88 -17.33
N THR A 158 2.37 4.77 -16.54
CA THR A 158 3.20 3.56 -16.53
C THR A 158 2.55 2.44 -15.73
N ARG A 159 1.60 2.77 -14.84
CA ARG A 159 0.94 1.83 -13.92
C ARG A 159 1.94 1.04 -13.05
N GLY A 160 3.07 1.66 -12.73
CA GLY A 160 4.17 1.00 -12.03
C GLY A 160 3.79 0.39 -10.68
N GLN A 161 2.87 1.00 -9.94
CA GLN A 161 2.38 0.46 -8.66
C GLN A 161 1.54 -0.81 -8.87
N ARG A 162 0.70 -0.85 -9.92
CA ARG A 162 -0.05 -2.05 -10.32
C ARG A 162 0.90 -3.19 -10.67
N ASP A 163 1.90 -2.92 -11.50
CA ASP A 163 2.88 -3.92 -11.93
C ASP A 163 3.65 -4.49 -10.75
N ALA A 164 4.01 -3.63 -9.78
CA ALA A 164 4.65 -4.06 -8.55
C ALA A 164 3.77 -5.02 -7.73
N LEU A 165 2.47 -4.77 -7.63
CA LEU A 165 1.52 -5.67 -6.93
C LEU A 165 1.38 -7.04 -7.62
N PHE A 166 1.52 -7.10 -8.94
CA PHE A 166 1.44 -8.35 -9.73
C PHE A 166 2.80 -9.00 -10.03
N GLU A 167 3.91 -8.48 -9.47
CA GLU A 167 5.22 -9.12 -9.63
C GLU A 167 5.16 -10.57 -9.14
N ALA A 168 5.28 -11.53 -10.10
CA ALA A 168 5.10 -12.94 -9.84
C ALA A 168 6.21 -13.55 -8.96
N GLY A 169 7.39 -12.93 -8.98
CA GLY A 169 8.53 -13.36 -8.18
C GLY A 169 8.35 -13.13 -6.68
N LEU A 170 7.47 -12.24 -6.24
CA LEU A 170 7.27 -11.92 -4.83
C LEU A 170 6.60 -13.07 -4.08
N LYS A 171 7.11 -13.39 -2.89
CA LYS A 171 6.61 -14.43 -1.99
C LYS A 171 6.27 -13.90 -0.59
N GLN A 172 6.90 -12.82 -0.19
CA GLN A 172 6.79 -12.25 1.14
C GLN A 172 6.47 -10.76 1.07
N ALA A 173 5.75 -10.24 2.07
CA ALA A 173 5.44 -8.83 2.18
C ALA A 173 5.55 -8.30 3.61
N GLY A 174 5.83 -7.00 3.68
CA GLY A 174 5.64 -6.17 4.85
C GLY A 174 4.63 -5.07 4.53
N VAL A 175 3.84 -4.67 5.51
CA VAL A 175 2.84 -3.61 5.39
C VAL A 175 2.96 -2.70 6.59
N ALA A 176 3.02 -1.40 6.37
CA ALA A 176 2.93 -0.39 7.40
C ALA A 176 1.81 0.60 7.06
N PHE A 177 1.02 0.97 8.06
CA PHE A 177 -0.04 1.96 7.96
C PHE A 177 0.10 2.98 9.09
N GLY A 178 -0.05 4.27 8.78
CA GLY A 178 0.08 5.32 9.78
C GLY A 178 -0.57 6.64 9.37
N LYS A 179 -0.57 7.59 10.32
CA LYS A 179 -0.99 8.96 10.06
C LYS A 179 0.04 9.71 9.22
N HIS A 180 -0.42 10.73 8.50
CA HIS A 180 0.43 11.66 7.77
C HIS A 180 -0.13 13.08 7.90
N ASP A 181 0.71 14.04 8.27
CA ASP A 181 0.29 15.41 8.61
C ASP A 181 -0.46 16.11 7.46
N ILE A 182 -0.02 15.91 6.21
CA ILE A 182 -0.61 16.55 5.03
C ILE A 182 -1.74 15.69 4.45
N TYR A 183 -1.50 14.39 4.26
CA TYR A 183 -2.41 13.49 3.56
C TYR A 183 -3.33 12.70 4.49
N LYS A 184 -3.30 12.92 5.79
CA LYS A 184 -4.01 12.21 6.87
C LYS A 184 -3.48 10.80 7.12
N PHE A 185 -3.30 10.00 6.08
CA PHE A 185 -2.84 8.61 6.16
C PHE A 185 -1.79 8.30 5.10
N LEU A 186 -0.96 7.33 5.42
CA LEU A 186 0.04 6.77 4.53
C LEU A 186 0.10 5.25 4.71
N THR A 187 0.19 4.55 3.61
CA THR A 187 0.45 3.11 3.55
C THR A 187 1.74 2.86 2.78
N VAL A 188 2.59 2.01 3.32
CA VAL A 188 3.78 1.49 2.63
C VAL A 188 3.68 -0.03 2.60
N ILE A 189 3.89 -0.60 1.42
CA ILE A 189 3.92 -2.05 1.19
C ILE A 189 5.26 -2.39 0.58
N THR A 190 5.99 -3.30 1.21
CA THR A 190 7.24 -3.86 0.68
C THR A 190 7.03 -5.32 0.32
N GLY A 191 7.60 -5.76 -0.79
CA GLY A 191 7.53 -7.14 -1.24
C GLY A 191 8.90 -7.69 -1.64
N SER A 192 9.18 -8.96 -1.33
CA SER A 192 10.42 -9.62 -1.72
C SER A 192 10.18 -11.05 -2.20
N ALA A 193 10.99 -11.48 -3.16
CA ALA A 193 11.01 -12.88 -3.60
C ALA A 193 11.52 -13.81 -2.50
N LYS A 194 12.54 -13.39 -1.80
CA LYS A 194 13.09 -14.08 -0.64
C LYS A 194 13.61 -13.05 0.36
N TYR A 195 13.17 -13.16 1.60
CA TYR A 195 13.65 -12.33 2.69
C TYR A 195 13.88 -13.20 3.94
N GLU A 196 15.13 -13.30 4.37
CA GLU A 196 15.52 -14.03 5.57
C GLU A 196 15.64 -13.02 6.71
N ASN A 197 14.67 -13.07 7.64
CA ASN A 197 14.65 -12.16 8.78
C ASN A 197 15.86 -12.38 9.70
N THR A 198 16.50 -11.29 10.13
CA THR A 198 17.51 -11.29 11.21
C THR A 198 16.93 -10.84 12.55
N VAL A 199 15.65 -10.46 12.59
CA VAL A 199 14.93 -10.06 13.80
C VAL A 199 14.31 -11.26 14.47
N ASP A 200 14.43 -11.34 15.80
CA ASP A 200 13.87 -12.43 16.57
C ASP A 200 12.34 -12.52 16.48
N ALA A 201 11.83 -13.75 16.63
CA ALA A 201 10.41 -14.03 16.48
C ALA A 201 9.53 -13.29 17.51
N ASP A 202 10.08 -12.99 18.68
CA ASP A 202 9.37 -12.37 19.80
C ASP A 202 9.40 -10.85 19.83
N ASP A 203 10.14 -10.21 18.91
CA ASP A 203 10.19 -8.75 18.78
C ASP A 203 8.87 -8.26 18.12
N THR A 204 7.82 -8.16 18.92
CA THR A 204 6.55 -7.53 18.54
C THR A 204 6.75 -6.01 18.49
N ALA A 205 6.71 -5.47 17.29
CA ALA A 205 6.61 -4.03 17.09
C ALA A 205 5.24 -3.52 17.48
#